data_d5ed594e2d29a023190c8c4b3c2fbc04
#
_entry.id   d5ed594e2d29a023190c8c4b3c2fbc04
#
_cell.length_a   1.000
_cell.length_b   1.000
_cell.length_c   1.000
_cell.angle_alpha   90.00
_cell.angle_beta   90.00
_cell.angle_gamma   90.00
#
_symmetry.space_group_name_H-M   'P 1'
#
loop_
_entity.id
_entity.type
_entity.pdbx_description
1 polymer ?
#
loop_
_entity_poly.entity_id
_entity_poly.type
_entity_poly.pdbx_seq_one_letter_code
_entity_poly.pdbx_strand_id
1 'polypeptide(L)'
;MAALQLSRPSVTSYLPYEKGVYFPEEAEAANISPGAERQRHYRAEVALKKDPCEVNLWKCVVAFRGYEFKTLSGLPFTYKLKKSRGDEFTKELWIDRREDSKSLAWSSVVLAYHNIGKIGEVVDRPKALGDIRGVSYIYGLFYRFGLIDVPDKAKEKMAKR
;
A
#
# COMPACT_ATOMS: atom_id res chain seq x y z
N MET A 1 21.43 29.19 6.18
CA MET A 1 20.91 28.92 6.30
C MET A 1 20.61 28.15 6.52
N ALA A 2 21.07 28.12 6.56
CA ALA A 2 20.66 27.33 6.74
C ALA A 2 20.22 26.75 7.21
N ALA A 3 20.12 26.93 7.47
CA ALA A 3 19.48 26.42 7.93
C ALA A 3 18.87 25.84 8.05
N LEU A 4 18.87 26.10 8.03
CA LEU A 4 18.11 25.52 8.17
C LEU A 4 17.80 24.60 8.25
N GLN A 5 18.13 24.65 8.31
CA GLN A 5 17.75 23.81 8.40
C GLN A 5 17.30 23.15 8.97
N LEU A 6 17.29 23.45 9.40
CA LEU A 6 16.72 22.77 9.92
C LEU A 6 16.06 22.28 10.33
N SER A 7 15.85 22.73 10.43
CA SER A 7 15.12 22.19 10.95
C SER A 7 14.82 21.16 10.85
N ARG A 8 15.21 21.46 10.94
CA ARG A 8 15.05 20.58 10.58
C ARG A 8 14.39 19.63 10.77
N PRO A 9 13.88 19.67 10.43
CA PRO A 9 13.17 18.43 10.28
C PRO A 9 13.45 17.46 11.36
N SER A 10 14.48 17.65 11.90
CA SER A 10 14.96 16.75 12.90
C SER A 10 14.07 16.65 14.12
N VAL A 11 13.29 17.66 14.37
CA VAL A 11 12.48 17.69 15.57
C VAL A 11 11.45 16.57 15.58
N THR A 12 10.82 16.35 14.46
CA THR A 12 9.78 15.33 14.36
C THR A 12 10.32 13.94 14.49
N SER A 13 11.60 13.77 14.29
CA SER A 13 12.21 12.47 14.30
C SER A 13 12.24 11.81 15.67
N TYR A 14 11.94 12.54 16.70
CA TYR A 14 12.02 11.95 18.04
C TYR A 14 10.87 11.10 18.44
N LEU A 15 9.69 11.50 18.04
CA LEU A 15 8.49 11.08 18.72
C LEU A 15 8.21 9.61 18.69
N PRO A 16 8.06 8.98 17.57
CA PRO A 16 7.62 7.60 17.55
C PRO A 16 8.75 6.61 17.41
N TYR A 17 9.90 6.93 17.90
CA TYR A 17 11.06 6.07 17.70
C TYR A 17 11.20 4.92 18.66
N GLU A 18 10.16 4.59 19.38
CA GLU A 18 10.21 3.39 20.21
C GLU A 18 10.59 2.20 19.36
N LYS A 19 11.54 1.43 19.81
CA LYS A 19 12.03 0.24 19.12
C LYS A 19 12.59 0.51 17.72
N GLY A 20 12.85 1.79 17.40
CA GLY A 20 13.47 2.15 16.15
C GLY A 20 12.56 2.06 14.93
N VAL A 21 11.24 2.07 15.14
CA VAL A 21 10.27 2.00 14.06
C VAL A 21 9.20 3.08 14.24
N TYR A 22 8.77 3.69 13.17
CA TYR A 22 7.77 4.75 13.24
C TYR A 22 6.95 4.84 11.95
N PHE A 23 5.84 5.60 12.01
CA PHE A 23 4.98 5.84 10.84
C PHE A 23 5.28 7.23 10.27
N PRO A 24 5.97 7.31 9.13
CA PRO A 24 6.33 8.60 8.56
C PRO A 24 5.14 9.37 7.97
N GLU A 25 4.05 8.71 7.64
CA GLU A 25 2.90 9.33 7.00
C GLU A 25 2.33 10.47 7.82
N GLU A 26 2.37 10.35 9.13
CA GLU A 26 1.84 11.38 10.01
C GLU A 26 2.63 12.69 9.92
N ALA A 27 3.91 12.59 9.67
CA ALA A 27 4.77 13.76 9.51
C ALA A 27 4.79 14.29 8.09
N GLU A 28 4.64 13.40 7.12
CA GLU A 28 4.72 13.75 5.70
C GLU A 28 3.43 14.34 5.13
N ALA A 29 2.29 13.94 5.66
CA ALA A 29 0.99 14.28 5.10
C ALA A 29 0.79 15.79 4.87
N ALA A 30 1.32 16.60 5.74
CA ALA A 30 1.18 18.04 5.64
C ALA A 30 2.06 18.68 4.55
N ASN A 31 3.04 17.94 4.05
CA ASN A 31 4.03 18.46 3.11
C ASN A 31 3.81 18.05 1.67
N ILE A 32 2.83 17.18 1.42
CA ILE A 32 2.57 16.65 0.09
C ILE A 32 1.26 17.24 -0.45
N SER A 33 1.34 17.93 -1.57
CA SER A 33 0.13 18.45 -2.22
C SER A 33 -0.66 17.31 -2.86
N PRO A 34 -1.99 17.47 -3.03
CA PRO A 34 -2.80 16.47 -3.74
C PRO A 34 -2.29 16.19 -5.15
N GLY A 35 -1.78 17.19 -5.83
CA GLY A 35 -1.21 17.02 -7.17
C GLY A 35 0.04 16.15 -7.16
N ALA A 36 0.94 16.38 -6.21
CA ALA A 36 2.16 15.60 -6.07
C ALA A 36 1.83 14.16 -5.70
N GLU A 37 0.82 13.96 -4.89
CA GLU A 37 0.38 12.62 -4.49
C GLU A 37 -0.16 11.84 -5.69
N ARG A 38 -1.03 12.45 -6.49
CA ARG A 38 -1.56 11.82 -7.71
C ARG A 38 -0.44 11.47 -8.69
N GLN A 39 0.55 12.33 -8.80
CA GLN A 39 1.71 12.10 -9.66
C GLN A 39 2.48 10.87 -9.21
N ARG A 40 2.68 10.74 -7.91
CA ARG A 40 3.38 9.60 -7.31
C ARG A 40 2.64 8.30 -7.62
N HIS A 41 1.32 8.30 -7.46
CA HIS A 41 0.49 7.14 -7.77
C HIS A 41 0.61 6.77 -9.25
N TYR A 42 0.48 7.75 -10.10
CA TYR A 42 0.53 7.54 -11.54
C TYR A 42 1.85 6.93 -12.00
N ARG A 43 2.95 7.47 -11.52
CA ARG A 43 4.28 6.98 -11.89
C ARG A 43 4.47 5.53 -11.47
N ALA A 44 4.02 5.19 -10.28
CA ALA A 44 4.15 3.83 -9.78
C ALA A 44 3.31 2.84 -10.59
N GLU A 45 2.08 3.23 -10.94
CA GLU A 45 1.20 2.40 -11.76
C GLU A 45 1.77 2.17 -13.15
N VAL A 46 2.30 3.22 -13.78
CA VAL A 46 2.89 3.12 -15.10
C VAL A 46 4.11 2.20 -15.08
N ALA A 47 4.95 2.34 -14.07
CA ALA A 47 6.13 1.50 -13.94
C ALA A 47 5.76 0.02 -13.78
N LEU A 48 4.75 -0.26 -12.99
CA LEU A 48 4.30 -1.63 -12.77
C LEU A 48 3.70 -2.23 -14.05
N LYS A 49 2.95 -1.45 -14.81
CA LYS A 49 2.39 -1.92 -16.09
C LYS A 49 3.46 -2.20 -17.13
N LYS A 50 4.49 -1.36 -17.18
CA LYS A 50 5.59 -1.53 -18.12
C LYS A 50 6.46 -2.72 -17.80
N ASP A 51 6.72 -2.94 -16.51
CA ASP A 51 7.62 -3.97 -16.04
C ASP A 51 7.03 -4.63 -14.79
N PRO A 52 6.11 -5.59 -14.96
CA PRO A 52 5.50 -6.28 -13.83
C PRO A 52 6.52 -7.12 -13.09
N CYS A 53 6.87 -6.69 -11.90
CA CYS A 53 7.82 -7.41 -11.05
C CYS A 53 7.62 -7.02 -9.59
N GLU A 54 8.21 -7.78 -8.69
CA GLU A 54 8.08 -7.54 -7.26
C GLU A 54 8.61 -6.17 -6.84
N VAL A 55 9.69 -5.73 -7.46
CA VAL A 55 10.28 -4.43 -7.14
C VAL A 55 9.29 -3.30 -7.45
N ASN A 56 8.69 -3.34 -8.64
CA ASN A 56 7.72 -2.32 -9.02
C ASN A 56 6.42 -2.44 -8.23
N LEU A 57 6.04 -3.65 -7.83
CA LEU A 57 4.90 -3.85 -6.95
C LEU A 57 5.16 -3.19 -5.59
N TRP A 58 6.36 -3.37 -5.03
CA TRP A 58 6.71 -2.71 -3.78
C TRP A 58 6.69 -1.19 -3.92
N LYS A 59 7.16 -0.67 -5.04
CA LYS A 59 7.10 0.77 -5.30
C LYS A 59 5.66 1.29 -5.32
N CYS A 60 4.73 0.51 -5.85
CA CYS A 60 3.31 0.85 -5.80
C CYS A 60 2.79 0.86 -4.36
N VAL A 61 3.18 -0.13 -3.57
CA VAL A 61 2.78 -0.18 -2.17
C VAL A 61 3.27 1.05 -1.42
N VAL A 62 4.51 1.46 -1.65
CA VAL A 62 5.07 2.66 -1.02
C VAL A 62 4.34 3.91 -1.51
N ALA A 63 4.09 4.01 -2.81
CA ALA A 63 3.46 5.19 -3.40
C ALA A 63 2.02 5.38 -2.92
N PHE A 64 1.31 4.29 -2.69
CA PHE A 64 -0.11 4.33 -2.33
C PHE A 64 -0.36 4.26 -0.81
N ARG A 65 0.67 4.39 0.00
CA ARG A 65 0.46 4.39 1.45
C ARG A 65 -0.49 5.53 1.84
N GLY A 66 -1.44 5.22 2.69
CA GLY A 66 -2.46 6.19 3.09
C GLY A 66 -3.64 6.33 2.15
N TYR A 67 -3.58 5.72 0.97
CA TYR A 67 -4.69 5.74 0.03
C TYR A 67 -5.81 4.83 0.53
N GLU A 68 -7.05 5.22 0.29
CA GLU A 68 -8.21 4.41 0.69
C GLU A 68 -8.55 3.39 -0.39
N PHE A 69 -8.43 2.13 -0.03
CA PHE A 69 -8.81 1.00 -0.88
C PHE A 69 -10.12 0.41 -0.39
N LYS A 70 -10.69 -0.49 -1.16
CA LYS A 70 -11.91 -1.19 -0.76
C LYS A 70 -11.75 -2.69 -0.95
N THR A 71 -12.32 -3.46 -0.03
CA THR A 71 -12.37 -4.91 -0.15
C THR A 71 -13.47 -5.30 -1.14
N LEU A 72 -13.56 -6.60 -1.43
CA LEU A 72 -14.60 -7.14 -2.32
C LEU A 72 -16.01 -6.74 -1.87
N SER A 73 -16.25 -6.68 -0.58
CA SER A 73 -17.54 -6.29 -0.03
C SER A 73 -17.75 -4.78 0.04
N GLY A 74 -16.75 -4.00 -0.35
CA GLY A 74 -16.83 -2.55 -0.35
C GLY A 74 -16.40 -1.89 0.95
N LEU A 75 -15.79 -2.64 1.88
CA LEU A 75 -15.30 -2.06 3.12
C LEU A 75 -14.03 -1.25 2.86
N PRO A 76 -13.98 0.01 3.27
CA PRO A 76 -12.79 0.82 3.05
C PRO A 76 -11.68 0.45 4.03
N PHE A 77 -10.45 0.57 3.56
CA PHE A 77 -9.27 0.38 4.40
C PHE A 77 -8.11 1.18 3.85
N THR A 78 -7.20 1.53 4.72
CA THR A 78 -5.94 2.15 4.36
C THR A 78 -4.82 1.32 4.97
N TYR A 79 -3.59 1.60 4.60
CA TYR A 79 -2.46 0.99 5.28
C TYR A 79 -1.36 2.03 5.47
N LYS A 80 -0.53 1.77 6.45
CA LYS A 80 0.65 2.57 6.75
C LYS A 80 1.88 1.68 6.67
N LEU A 81 3.00 2.29 6.41
CA LEU A 81 4.29 1.62 6.40
C LEU A 81 5.16 2.22 7.49
N LYS A 82 5.91 1.36 8.18
CA LYS A 82 6.84 1.80 9.20
C LYS A 82 8.23 1.92 8.63
N LYS A 83 9.00 2.87 9.15
CA LYS A 83 10.42 2.98 8.83
C LYS A 83 11.26 2.46 9.99
N SER A 84 12.34 1.77 9.65
CA SER A 84 13.33 1.33 10.62
C SER A 84 14.28 2.47 10.94
N ARG A 85 15.22 2.23 11.86
CA ARG A 85 16.24 3.23 12.19
C ARG A 85 17.10 3.61 10.98
N GLY A 86 17.27 2.69 10.03
CA GLY A 86 18.03 2.95 8.82
C GLY A 86 17.27 3.76 7.79
N ASP A 87 16.12 4.30 8.15
CA ASP A 87 15.27 5.11 7.27
C ASP A 87 14.71 4.35 6.07
N GLU A 88 14.70 3.03 6.15
CA GLU A 88 14.09 2.19 5.13
C GLU A 88 12.75 1.65 5.63
N PHE A 89 11.80 1.47 4.72
CA PHE A 89 10.51 0.89 5.09
C PHE A 89 10.67 -0.57 5.44
N THR A 90 10.03 -0.98 6.53
CA THR A 90 9.91 -2.40 6.84
C THR A 90 8.93 -3.03 5.87
N LYS A 91 9.14 -4.28 5.54
CA LYS A 91 8.30 -4.98 4.54
C LYS A 91 7.02 -5.52 5.17
N GLU A 92 6.25 -4.62 5.75
CA GLU A 92 4.96 -4.93 6.34
C GLU A 92 3.99 -3.80 6.07
N LEU A 93 2.75 -4.15 5.74
CA LEU A 93 1.68 -3.19 5.57
C LEU A 93 0.81 -3.24 6.82
N TRP A 94 0.68 -2.11 7.49
CA TRP A 94 -0.15 -2.02 8.69
C TRP A 94 -1.54 -1.55 8.29
N ILE A 95 -2.43 -2.51 8.16
CA ILE A 95 -3.81 -2.24 7.73
C ILE A 95 -4.55 -1.51 8.83
N ASP A 96 -5.03 -0.33 8.51
CA ASP A 96 -5.81 0.46 9.46
C ASP A 96 -7.26 0.01 9.39
N ARG A 97 -7.70 -0.62 10.45
CA ARG A 97 -9.04 -1.12 10.58
C ARG A 97 -9.74 -0.38 11.71
N ARG A 98 -11.05 -0.50 11.73
CA ARG A 98 -11.87 0.23 12.67
C ARG A 98 -11.44 0.09 14.13
N GLU A 99 -11.03 -1.09 14.54
CA GLU A 99 -10.65 -1.36 15.93
C GLU A 99 -9.17 -1.58 16.13
N ASP A 100 -8.55 -2.37 15.27
CA ASP A 100 -7.15 -2.76 15.40
C ASP A 100 -6.43 -2.67 14.08
N SER A 101 -5.18 -2.23 14.14
CA SER A 101 -4.30 -2.34 12.99
C SER A 101 -3.80 -3.78 12.90
N LYS A 102 -3.80 -4.33 11.70
CA LYS A 102 -3.23 -5.65 11.45
C LYS A 102 -2.09 -5.54 10.49
N SER A 103 -1.02 -6.25 10.77
CA SER A 103 0.11 -6.27 9.85
C SER A 103 -0.11 -7.33 8.77
N LEU A 104 0.30 -6.98 7.57
CA LEU A 104 0.26 -7.86 6.41
C LEU A 104 1.69 -8.00 5.91
N ALA A 105 2.23 -9.21 6.01
CA ALA A 105 3.60 -9.46 5.63
C ALA A 105 3.79 -9.34 4.12
N TRP A 106 4.91 -8.77 3.70
CA TRP A 106 5.23 -8.65 2.30
C TRP A 106 5.29 -10.01 1.61
N SER A 107 5.77 -11.04 2.29
CA SER A 107 5.80 -12.40 1.74
C SER A 107 4.42 -12.90 1.34
N SER A 108 3.39 -12.51 2.06
CA SER A 108 2.01 -12.87 1.72
C SER A 108 1.56 -12.18 0.43
N VAL A 109 1.92 -10.92 0.27
CA VAL A 109 1.59 -10.15 -0.94
C VAL A 109 2.31 -10.75 -2.15
N VAL A 110 3.58 -11.09 -2.00
CA VAL A 110 4.38 -11.69 -3.06
C VAL A 110 3.81 -13.05 -3.47
N LEU A 111 3.42 -13.86 -2.50
CA LEU A 111 2.81 -15.16 -2.78
C LEU A 111 1.53 -15.01 -3.62
N ALA A 112 0.67 -14.09 -3.22
CA ALA A 112 -0.55 -13.81 -3.99
C ALA A 112 -0.21 -13.30 -5.39
N TYR A 113 0.79 -12.47 -5.50
CA TYR A 113 1.24 -11.94 -6.78
C TYR A 113 1.68 -13.05 -7.74
N HIS A 114 2.46 -14.00 -7.25
CA HIS A 114 2.89 -15.14 -8.06
C HIS A 114 1.74 -16.06 -8.45
N ASN A 115 0.69 -16.08 -7.65
CA ASN A 115 -0.49 -16.91 -7.96
C ASN A 115 -1.36 -16.33 -9.07
N ILE A 116 -1.24 -15.05 -9.37
CA ILE A 116 -2.05 -14.41 -10.42
C ILE A 116 -1.90 -15.13 -11.76
N GLY A 117 -0.68 -15.47 -12.12
CA GLY A 117 -0.42 -16.14 -13.39
C GLY A 117 -1.07 -17.51 -13.54
N LYS A 118 -1.54 -18.09 -12.45
CA LYS A 118 -2.18 -19.41 -12.45
C LYS A 118 -3.69 -19.35 -12.55
N ILE A 119 -4.28 -18.17 -12.40
CA ILE A 119 -5.72 -18.00 -12.25
C ILE A 119 -6.39 -17.49 -13.52
N GLY A 120 -5.86 -16.45 -14.12
CA GLY A 120 -6.46 -15.77 -15.25
C GLY A 120 -6.72 -14.31 -14.91
N GLU A 121 -7.34 -13.58 -15.84
CA GLU A 121 -7.52 -12.14 -15.70
C GLU A 121 -8.54 -11.76 -14.62
N VAL A 122 -9.66 -12.43 -14.62
CA VAL A 122 -10.74 -12.12 -13.66
C VAL A 122 -10.60 -13.01 -12.45
N VAL A 123 -10.43 -12.38 -11.29
CA VAL A 123 -10.35 -13.08 -10.02
C VAL A 123 -11.67 -12.81 -9.29
N ASP A 124 -12.50 -13.82 -9.19
CA ASP A 124 -13.87 -13.66 -8.71
C ASP A 124 -13.97 -13.52 -7.19
N ARG A 125 -12.97 -13.93 -6.45
CA ARG A 125 -12.96 -13.82 -4.99
C ARG A 125 -11.53 -13.82 -4.46
N PRO A 126 -11.32 -13.22 -3.27
CA PRO A 126 -9.96 -13.13 -2.72
C PRO A 126 -9.24 -14.47 -2.56
N LYS A 127 -9.96 -15.50 -2.12
CA LYS A 127 -9.33 -16.81 -1.90
C LYS A 127 -8.80 -17.46 -3.17
N ALA A 128 -9.23 -17.00 -4.33
CA ALA A 128 -8.67 -17.47 -5.58
C ALA A 128 -7.17 -17.13 -5.69
N LEU A 129 -6.72 -16.09 -5.00
CA LEU A 129 -5.31 -15.73 -4.94
C LEU A 129 -4.51 -16.63 -4.00
N GLY A 130 -5.18 -17.50 -3.26
CA GLY A 130 -4.57 -18.42 -2.32
C GLY A 130 -5.18 -18.30 -0.94
N ASP A 131 -5.00 -19.34 -0.13
CA ASP A 131 -5.44 -19.32 1.26
C ASP A 131 -4.38 -18.57 2.08
N ILE A 132 -4.40 -17.27 1.98
CA ILE A 132 -3.38 -16.38 2.52
C ILE A 132 -4.02 -15.46 3.55
N ARG A 133 -3.36 -15.31 4.69
CA ARG A 133 -3.85 -14.39 5.72
C ARG A 133 -3.84 -12.95 5.18
N GLY A 134 -4.98 -12.28 5.31
CA GLY A 134 -5.11 -10.91 4.82
C GLY A 134 -5.40 -10.81 3.33
N VAL A 135 -5.73 -11.92 2.68
CA VAL A 135 -5.93 -11.96 1.23
C VAL A 135 -7.03 -11.01 0.75
N SER A 136 -8.03 -10.73 1.57
CA SER A 136 -9.09 -9.79 1.16
C SER A 136 -8.55 -8.37 0.96
N TYR A 137 -7.54 -7.98 1.73
CA TYR A 137 -6.87 -6.68 1.54
C TYR A 137 -5.97 -6.71 0.31
N ILE A 138 -5.26 -7.80 0.10
CA ILE A 138 -4.41 -7.98 -1.08
C ILE A 138 -5.24 -7.90 -2.35
N TYR A 139 -6.42 -8.50 -2.35
CA TYR A 139 -7.35 -8.45 -3.46
C TYR A 139 -7.70 -7.00 -3.83
N GLY A 140 -8.01 -6.19 -2.83
CA GLY A 140 -8.31 -4.78 -3.04
C GLY A 140 -7.12 -4.00 -3.60
N LEU A 141 -5.93 -4.27 -3.09
CA LEU A 141 -4.70 -3.64 -3.59
C LEU A 141 -4.47 -3.99 -5.06
N PHE A 142 -4.56 -5.28 -5.38
CA PHE A 142 -4.25 -5.75 -6.74
C PHE A 142 -5.25 -5.23 -7.77
N TYR A 143 -6.50 -5.13 -7.40
CA TYR A 143 -7.48 -4.54 -8.28
C TYR A 143 -7.17 -3.07 -8.56
N ARG A 144 -6.85 -2.31 -7.52
CA ARG A 144 -6.53 -0.90 -7.69
C ARG A 144 -5.27 -0.68 -8.52
N PHE A 145 -4.28 -1.56 -8.35
CA PHE A 145 -3.03 -1.46 -9.10
C PHE A 145 -3.16 -1.95 -10.55
N GLY A 146 -4.29 -2.54 -10.90
CA GLY A 146 -4.51 -3.03 -12.25
C GLY A 146 -3.90 -4.40 -12.53
N LEU A 147 -3.55 -5.15 -11.49
CA LEU A 147 -2.96 -6.48 -11.64
C LEU A 147 -3.99 -7.57 -11.89
N ILE A 148 -5.22 -7.36 -11.42
CA ILE A 148 -6.33 -8.29 -11.62
C ILE A 148 -7.57 -7.53 -12.01
N ASP A 149 -8.52 -8.23 -12.62
CA ASP A 149 -9.86 -7.70 -12.81
C ASP A 149 -10.80 -8.43 -11.86
N VAL A 150 -11.96 -7.86 -11.64
CA VAL A 150 -12.96 -8.41 -10.70
C VAL A 150 -14.30 -8.51 -11.42
N PRO A 151 -15.24 -9.33 -10.89
CA PRO A 151 -16.58 -9.42 -11.50
C PRO A 151 -17.29 -8.07 -11.48
N ASP A 152 -18.18 -7.87 -12.43
CA ASP A 152 -18.92 -6.61 -12.55
C ASP A 152 -19.65 -6.23 -11.27
N LYS A 153 -20.17 -7.21 -10.55
CA LYS A 153 -20.83 -6.97 -9.27
C LYS A 153 -19.91 -6.32 -8.25
N ALA A 154 -18.65 -6.72 -8.28
CA ALA A 154 -17.67 -6.21 -7.33
C ALA A 154 -17.16 -4.83 -7.74
N LYS A 155 -17.15 -4.53 -9.03
CA LYS A 155 -16.61 -3.25 -9.52
C LYS A 155 -17.30 -2.04 -8.90
N GLU A 156 -18.60 -2.11 -8.71
CA GLU A 156 -19.34 -1.01 -8.09
C GLU A 156 -18.90 -0.77 -6.66
N LYS A 157 -18.71 -1.87 -5.91
CA LYS A 157 -18.31 -1.78 -4.50
C LYS A 157 -16.85 -1.38 -4.33
N MET A 158 -16.02 -1.75 -5.29
CA MET A 158 -14.58 -1.51 -5.25
C MET A 158 -14.16 -0.35 -6.15
N ALA A 159 -15.08 0.53 -6.50
CA ALA A 159 -14.80 1.61 -7.44
C ALA A 159 -13.53 2.37 -7.09
N LYS A 160 -12.73 2.65 -8.12
CA LYS A 160 -11.49 3.41 -7.96
C LYS A 160 -11.81 4.87 -7.70
N ARG A 161 -10.95 5.53 -6.96
CA ARG A 161 -11.14 6.94 -6.62
C ARG A 161 -10.29 7.82 -7.50
#